data_5cfcd51285a4ad74a284f0328a253146
#
_entry.id   5cfcd51285a4ad74a284f0328a253146
#
_cell.length_a   1.000
_cell.length_b   1.000
_cell.length_c   1.000
_cell.angle_alpha   90.00
_cell.angle_beta   90.00
_cell.angle_gamma   90.00
#
_symmetry.space_group_name_H-M   'P 1'
#
loop_
_entity.id
_entity.type
_entity.pdbx_description
1 polymer ?
#
loop_
_entity_poly.entity_id
_entity_poly.type
_entity_poly.pdbx_seq_one_letter_code
_entity_poly.pdbx_strand_id
1 'polypeptide(L)'
;MIQRPQGATWSTRLQTNFSPEQLADPHVAESETILRKCVHCGFCTATCPTYVVLGDELDSPRGRIYLIKDMLENGRAADSETVTHIDRCLSCLSCLTTCPSGVDYMHLVDHARAHIEKTYKRPFKDRLARSVIAATLPYPSRFRLALGAAGLARPLAGLLKRVPFLRTFGVMLDLAPSALPAARGAKPAVYAAKGTPRARVALLTGCAQPVLRPEINDATIRLLTGQGVEVVVSAGEGCCGALVHHMGRDEQALQAARHNIDVWLKAAAEDGLDAIIITASGCGTTIKDYGHMLRLDPAYAEKAARVSALAKDVTEYLATLDLPEQGARNLTVAYHSACSMQHGQKITSAPKQLLKRAGFSVREPAEGHLCCGSAGTYNILQPEISAKLKARKVRNIEATKPEVIATGNIGCITQIASGTEIPILHTVELLDWAYGGPKPAGL
;
A
#
# COMPACT_ATOMS: atom_id res chain seq x y z
N MET A 1 42.03 4.72 -27.24
CA MET A 1 41.77 3.29 -26.98
C MET A 1 42.47 2.93 -25.68
N ILE A 2 41.73 2.76 -24.58
CA ILE A 2 42.26 2.34 -23.29
C ILE A 2 42.46 0.81 -23.39
N GLN A 3 43.68 0.33 -23.33
CA GLN A 3 44.01 -1.09 -23.36
C GLN A 3 43.46 -1.77 -22.09
N ARG A 4 42.67 -2.82 -22.29
CA ARG A 4 42.14 -3.65 -21.19
C ARG A 4 43.32 -4.40 -20.52
N PRO A 5 43.44 -4.35 -19.17
CA PRO A 5 44.33 -5.27 -18.48
C PRO A 5 43.84 -6.72 -18.71
N GLN A 6 44.73 -7.58 -19.18
CA GLN A 6 44.43 -9.01 -19.35
C GLN A 6 44.19 -9.62 -17.96
N GLY A 7 42.99 -10.19 -17.74
CA GLY A 7 42.66 -10.91 -16.51
C GLY A 7 41.66 -10.25 -15.56
N ALA A 8 41.25 -9.01 -15.80
CA ALA A 8 40.23 -8.40 -14.98
C ALA A 8 38.80 -8.85 -15.43
N THR A 9 38.24 -9.81 -14.75
CA THR A 9 36.80 -10.10 -14.82
C THR A 9 36.07 -8.95 -14.12
N TRP A 10 35.59 -7.96 -14.87
CA TRP A 10 34.75 -6.92 -14.33
C TRP A 10 33.44 -7.59 -13.87
N SER A 11 33.26 -7.70 -12.56
CA SER A 11 31.95 -8.07 -12.02
C SER A 11 30.96 -6.99 -12.41
N THR A 12 29.95 -7.33 -13.19
CA THR A 12 28.82 -6.43 -13.50
C THR A 12 27.90 -6.23 -12.31
N ARG A 13 28.14 -6.96 -11.23
CA ARG A 13 27.36 -6.91 -9.98
C ARG A 13 27.98 -5.88 -9.03
N LEU A 14 27.12 -5.25 -8.23
CA LEU A 14 27.55 -4.35 -7.16
C LEU A 14 28.44 -5.12 -6.17
N GLN A 15 29.64 -4.62 -5.97
CA GLN A 15 30.54 -5.20 -4.98
C GLN A 15 30.22 -4.63 -3.60
N THR A 16 30.25 -5.48 -2.59
CA THR A 16 29.98 -5.17 -1.19
C THR A 16 31.21 -5.51 -0.35
N ASN A 17 31.39 -4.82 0.77
CA ASN A 17 32.53 -4.97 1.66
C ASN A 17 32.08 -4.98 3.13
N PHE A 18 31.13 -5.87 3.46
CA PHE A 18 30.70 -6.09 4.84
C PHE A 18 31.68 -6.96 5.62
N SER A 19 31.89 -6.64 6.90
CA SER A 19 32.68 -7.50 7.78
C SER A 19 31.91 -8.76 8.20
N PRO A 20 32.59 -9.83 8.62
CA PRO A 20 31.94 -11.02 9.17
C PRO A 20 31.01 -10.71 10.36
N GLU A 21 31.39 -9.74 11.20
CA GLU A 21 30.58 -9.29 12.35
C GLU A 21 29.28 -8.62 11.92
N GLN A 22 29.32 -7.81 10.84
CA GLN A 22 28.12 -7.20 10.27
C GLN A 22 27.20 -8.26 9.65
N LEU A 23 27.75 -9.25 8.96
CA LEU A 23 27.01 -10.34 8.34
C LEU A 23 26.43 -11.35 9.36
N ALA A 24 26.85 -11.29 10.61
CA ALA A 24 26.22 -12.07 11.69
C ALA A 24 24.77 -11.57 12.01
N ASP A 25 24.44 -10.33 11.66
CA ASP A 25 23.07 -9.84 11.68
C ASP A 25 22.31 -10.35 10.45
N PRO A 26 21.24 -11.16 10.61
CA PRO A 26 20.46 -11.70 9.50
C PRO A 26 19.87 -10.64 8.55
N HIS A 27 19.51 -9.47 9.05
CA HIS A 27 18.97 -8.37 8.24
C HIS A 27 20.06 -7.73 7.37
N VAL A 28 21.26 -7.59 7.90
CA VAL A 28 22.41 -7.08 7.14
C VAL A 28 22.84 -8.10 6.08
N ALA A 29 22.92 -9.39 6.44
CA ALA A 29 23.25 -10.47 5.50
C ALA A 29 22.26 -10.56 4.34
N GLU A 30 20.97 -10.39 4.61
CA GLU A 30 19.93 -10.33 3.58
C GLU A 30 20.11 -9.11 2.69
N SER A 31 20.32 -7.92 3.29
CA SER A 31 20.57 -6.68 2.53
C SER A 31 21.79 -6.81 1.63
N GLU A 32 22.88 -7.42 2.09
CA GLU A 32 24.08 -7.71 1.30
C GLU A 32 23.73 -8.58 0.09
N THR A 33 22.98 -9.65 0.31
CA THR A 33 22.53 -10.55 -0.75
C THR A 33 21.69 -9.81 -1.81
N ILE A 34 20.82 -8.90 -1.39
CA ILE A 34 20.00 -8.07 -2.28
C ILE A 34 20.86 -7.07 -3.05
N LEU A 35 21.78 -6.38 -2.37
CA LEU A 35 22.69 -5.40 -2.97
C LEU A 35 23.50 -6.02 -4.10
N ARG A 36 24.05 -7.21 -3.92
CA ARG A 36 24.86 -7.93 -4.94
C ARG A 36 24.08 -8.30 -6.19
N LYS A 37 22.76 -8.36 -6.16
CA LYS A 37 21.95 -8.60 -7.36
C LYS A 37 21.92 -7.39 -8.31
N CYS A 38 22.21 -6.18 -7.82
CA CYS A 38 22.14 -4.98 -8.64
C CYS A 38 23.31 -4.90 -9.61
N VAL A 39 23.02 -4.72 -10.91
CA VAL A 39 24.01 -4.54 -11.99
C VAL A 39 24.03 -3.11 -12.54
N HIS A 40 23.38 -2.19 -11.85
CA HIS A 40 23.30 -0.76 -12.20
C HIS A 40 22.83 -0.43 -13.64
N CYS A 41 22.05 -1.31 -14.27
CA CYS A 41 21.57 -1.11 -15.65
C CYS A 41 20.66 0.13 -15.85
N GLY A 42 20.04 0.64 -14.80
CA GLY A 42 19.21 1.84 -14.84
C GLY A 42 17.74 1.65 -15.28
N PHE A 43 17.28 0.44 -15.63
CA PHE A 43 15.88 0.22 -16.05
C PHE A 43 14.87 0.69 -15.00
N CYS A 44 15.21 0.60 -13.72
CA CYS A 44 14.36 1.04 -12.62
C CYS A 44 14.14 2.56 -12.58
N THR A 45 14.98 3.37 -13.22
CA THR A 45 14.84 4.84 -13.19
C THR A 45 13.62 5.30 -13.97
N ALA A 46 13.38 4.72 -15.15
CA ALA A 46 12.24 5.08 -16.01
C ALA A 46 10.87 4.85 -15.36
N THR A 47 10.79 3.90 -14.42
CA THR A 47 9.53 3.56 -13.74
C THR A 47 9.43 4.14 -12.33
N CYS A 48 10.48 4.78 -11.84
CA CYS A 48 10.49 5.38 -10.50
C CYS A 48 9.77 6.73 -10.48
N PRO A 49 8.66 6.88 -9.72
CA PRO A 49 7.88 8.12 -9.72
C PRO A 49 8.68 9.34 -9.25
N THR A 50 9.56 9.17 -8.24
CA THR A 50 10.38 10.28 -7.73
C THR A 50 11.44 10.70 -8.71
N TYR A 51 12.11 9.78 -9.37
CA TYR A 51 13.07 10.11 -10.42
C TYR A 51 12.40 10.81 -11.61
N VAL A 52 11.25 10.30 -12.07
CA VAL A 52 10.48 10.88 -13.19
C VAL A 52 10.02 12.31 -12.90
N VAL A 53 9.78 12.67 -11.62
CA VAL A 53 9.29 14.00 -11.23
C VAL A 53 10.42 14.96 -10.85
N LEU A 54 11.52 14.45 -10.28
CA LEU A 54 12.60 15.28 -9.71
C LEU A 54 13.85 15.32 -10.60
N GLY A 55 14.14 14.25 -11.37
CA GLY A 55 15.33 14.12 -12.18
C GLY A 55 16.62 13.87 -11.39
N ASP A 56 16.53 13.68 -10.07
CA ASP A 56 17.68 13.47 -9.19
C ASP A 56 18.00 11.97 -9.11
N GLU A 57 19.28 11.62 -9.37
CA GLU A 57 19.72 10.23 -9.37
C GLU A 57 19.61 9.59 -7.99
N LEU A 58 19.86 10.33 -6.90
CA LEU A 58 19.71 9.82 -5.54
C LEU A 58 18.24 9.54 -5.17
N ASP A 59 17.29 10.14 -5.89
CA ASP A 59 15.87 9.82 -5.79
C ASP A 59 15.43 8.65 -6.69
N SER A 60 16.37 7.98 -7.38
CA SER A 60 16.16 6.75 -8.13
C SER A 60 16.35 5.50 -7.27
N PRO A 61 15.83 4.33 -7.66
CA PRO A 61 16.06 3.10 -6.91
C PRO A 61 17.54 2.72 -6.85
N ARG A 62 18.30 2.87 -7.95
CA ARG A 62 19.72 2.55 -7.96
C ARG A 62 20.55 3.54 -7.14
N GLY A 63 20.21 4.83 -7.15
CA GLY A 63 20.86 5.83 -6.28
C GLY A 63 20.61 5.52 -4.81
N ARG A 64 19.38 5.17 -4.44
CA ARG A 64 19.05 4.71 -3.08
C ARG A 64 19.78 3.42 -2.69
N ILE A 65 19.99 2.49 -3.60
CA ILE A 65 20.79 1.29 -3.37
C ILE A 65 22.23 1.67 -2.96
N TYR A 66 22.81 2.68 -3.60
CA TYR A 66 24.15 3.19 -3.20
C TYR A 66 24.14 3.82 -1.81
N LEU A 67 23.14 4.67 -1.51
CA LEU A 67 23.02 5.28 -0.19
C LEU A 67 22.84 4.23 0.92
N ILE A 68 22.02 3.22 0.67
CA ILE A 68 21.80 2.11 1.62
C ILE A 68 23.07 1.30 1.81
N LYS A 69 23.75 0.95 0.70
CA LYS A 69 25.01 0.24 0.74
C LYS A 69 26.04 0.99 1.58
N ASP A 70 26.28 2.26 1.28
CA ASP A 70 27.24 3.10 2.00
C ASP A 70 26.93 3.20 3.49
N MET A 71 25.66 3.43 3.83
CA MET A 71 25.19 3.52 5.22
C MET A 71 25.45 2.21 6.00
N LEU A 72 25.10 1.07 5.42
CA LEU A 72 25.17 -0.23 6.10
C LEU A 72 26.60 -0.76 6.16
N GLU A 73 27.41 -0.66 5.08
CA GLU A 73 28.80 -1.11 5.07
C GLU A 73 29.68 -0.36 6.07
N ASN A 74 29.47 0.95 6.20
CA ASN A 74 30.22 1.75 7.17
C ASN A 74 29.67 1.63 8.60
N GLY A 75 28.56 0.90 8.82
CA GLY A 75 27.95 0.73 10.13
C GLY A 75 27.58 2.06 10.80
N ARG A 76 27.37 3.12 10.00
CA ARG A 76 27.15 4.48 10.49
C ARG A 76 25.68 4.80 10.70
N ALA A 77 25.40 5.73 11.62
CA ALA A 77 24.10 6.37 11.67
C ALA A 77 23.79 7.04 10.32
N ALA A 78 22.52 7.03 9.93
CA ALA A 78 22.08 7.72 8.73
C ALA A 78 22.36 9.23 8.84
N ASP A 79 22.80 9.84 7.75
CA ASP A 79 22.89 11.28 7.61
C ASP A 79 21.61 11.89 7.02
N SER A 80 21.53 13.21 6.99
CA SER A 80 20.34 13.94 6.49
C SER A 80 20.10 13.74 4.99
N GLU A 81 21.16 13.52 4.20
CA GLU A 81 21.07 13.28 2.76
C GLU A 81 20.45 11.91 2.49
N THR A 82 21.00 10.85 3.09
CA THR A 82 20.46 9.50 3.00
C THR A 82 18.99 9.46 3.44
N VAL A 83 18.67 10.08 4.60
CA VAL A 83 17.31 10.13 5.10
C VAL A 83 16.37 10.84 4.15
N THR A 84 16.79 11.96 3.55
CA THR A 84 15.97 12.70 2.59
C THR A 84 15.57 11.85 1.40
N HIS A 85 16.51 11.15 0.79
CA HIS A 85 16.25 10.33 -0.40
C HIS A 85 15.50 9.04 -0.09
N ILE A 86 15.77 8.39 1.05
CA ILE A 86 15.01 7.21 1.48
C ILE A 86 13.57 7.57 1.86
N ASP A 87 13.34 8.68 2.56
CA ASP A 87 11.99 9.16 2.91
C ASP A 87 11.17 9.60 1.69
N ARG A 88 11.80 10.00 0.59
CA ARG A 88 11.14 10.30 -0.69
C ARG A 88 10.72 9.04 -1.47
N CYS A 89 11.13 7.85 -1.07
CA CYS A 89 10.66 6.62 -1.69
C CYS A 89 9.18 6.35 -1.32
N LEU A 90 8.31 6.12 -2.33
CA LEU A 90 6.90 5.83 -2.15
C LEU A 90 6.61 4.36 -1.76
N SER A 91 7.59 3.47 -1.76
CA SER A 91 7.36 2.01 -1.69
C SER A 91 6.30 1.53 -2.68
N CYS A 92 6.28 2.13 -3.87
CA CYS A 92 5.34 1.76 -4.94
C CYS A 92 5.72 0.46 -5.65
N LEU A 93 6.95 -0.02 -5.46
CA LEU A 93 7.50 -1.29 -5.96
C LEU A 93 7.56 -1.41 -7.49
N SER A 94 7.36 -0.32 -8.24
CA SER A 94 7.45 -0.34 -9.70
C SER A 94 8.85 -0.76 -10.18
N CYS A 95 9.89 -0.40 -9.44
CA CYS A 95 11.26 -0.84 -9.70
C CYS A 95 11.47 -2.34 -9.50
N LEU A 96 10.70 -2.99 -8.61
CA LEU A 96 10.78 -4.43 -8.36
C LEU A 96 10.35 -5.25 -9.59
N THR A 97 9.22 -4.88 -10.20
CA THR A 97 8.69 -5.56 -11.39
C THR A 97 9.44 -5.22 -12.67
N THR A 98 10.17 -4.12 -12.68
CA THR A 98 10.98 -3.67 -13.83
C THR A 98 12.40 -4.26 -13.82
N CYS A 99 12.89 -4.72 -12.66
CA CYS A 99 14.28 -5.14 -12.50
C CYS A 99 14.55 -6.51 -13.16
N PRO A 100 15.40 -6.59 -14.22
CA PRO A 100 15.71 -7.85 -14.85
C PRO A 100 16.64 -8.74 -13.98
N SER A 101 17.35 -8.13 -13.03
CA SER A 101 18.26 -8.84 -12.10
C SER A 101 17.54 -9.33 -10.83
N GLY A 102 16.26 -9.07 -10.68
CA GLY A 102 15.48 -9.52 -9.52
C GLY A 102 15.96 -8.95 -8.19
N VAL A 103 16.35 -7.67 -8.16
CA VAL A 103 16.69 -6.97 -6.91
C VAL A 103 15.45 -6.83 -6.05
N ASP A 104 15.46 -7.42 -4.87
CA ASP A 104 14.37 -7.29 -3.89
C ASP A 104 14.47 -5.94 -3.15
N TYR A 105 14.07 -4.91 -3.87
CA TYR A 105 14.16 -3.54 -3.36
C TYR A 105 13.20 -3.27 -2.20
N MET A 106 12.11 -4.05 -2.07
CA MET A 106 11.14 -3.88 -0.98
C MET A 106 11.80 -4.11 0.37
N HIS A 107 12.38 -5.28 0.58
CA HIS A 107 13.02 -5.63 1.85
C HIS A 107 14.27 -4.78 2.12
N LEU A 108 14.99 -4.38 1.07
CA LEU A 108 16.15 -3.50 1.23
C LEU A 108 15.77 -2.11 1.75
N VAL A 109 14.73 -1.47 1.19
CA VAL A 109 14.30 -0.14 1.63
C VAL A 109 13.60 -0.17 3.00
N ASP A 110 12.93 -1.28 3.33
CA ASP A 110 12.29 -1.43 4.63
C ASP A 110 13.33 -1.61 5.73
N HIS A 111 14.38 -2.43 5.52
CA HIS A 111 15.51 -2.52 6.44
C HIS A 111 16.23 -1.16 6.60
N ALA A 112 16.45 -0.42 5.50
CA ALA A 112 17.05 0.91 5.56
C ALA A 112 16.23 1.89 6.41
N ARG A 113 14.89 1.87 6.29
CA ARG A 113 14.00 2.69 7.11
C ARG A 113 14.05 2.33 8.59
N ALA A 114 14.10 1.04 8.90
CA ALA A 114 14.26 0.56 10.27
C ALA A 114 15.59 1.01 10.87
N HIS A 115 16.68 0.92 10.11
CA HIS A 115 17.99 1.42 10.51
C HIS A 115 17.97 2.94 10.74
N ILE A 116 17.35 3.71 9.84
CA ILE A 116 17.19 5.17 9.97
C ILE A 116 16.40 5.52 11.23
N GLU A 117 15.26 4.86 11.49
CA GLU A 117 14.44 5.17 12.67
C GLU A 117 15.17 4.89 13.99
N LYS A 118 16.07 3.89 14.02
CA LYS A 118 16.91 3.55 15.17
C LYS A 118 18.10 4.50 15.36
N THR A 119 18.72 4.99 14.26
CA THR A 119 20.02 5.66 14.31
C THR A 119 19.96 7.16 14.05
N TYR A 120 18.95 7.66 13.30
CA TYR A 120 18.83 9.06 12.93
C TYR A 120 17.97 9.87 13.88
N LYS A 121 18.52 10.97 14.35
CA LYS A 121 17.83 11.91 15.25
C LYS A 121 17.00 12.92 14.45
N ARG A 122 15.76 12.53 14.09
CA ARG A 122 14.86 13.38 13.32
C ARG A 122 14.58 14.73 13.98
N PRO A 123 14.42 15.82 13.23
CA PRO A 123 13.95 17.10 13.74
C PRO A 123 12.63 16.95 14.52
N PHE A 124 12.44 17.77 15.55
CA PHE A 124 11.28 17.66 16.46
C PHE A 124 9.94 17.67 15.71
N LYS A 125 9.76 18.56 14.72
CA LYS A 125 8.52 18.68 13.93
C LYS A 125 8.19 17.41 13.13
N ASP A 126 9.21 16.78 12.52
CA ASP A 126 9.04 15.54 11.77
C ASP A 126 8.70 14.38 12.72
N ARG A 127 9.43 14.28 13.83
CA ARG A 127 9.15 13.28 14.88
C ARG A 127 7.75 13.42 15.45
N LEU A 128 7.30 14.65 15.73
CA LEU A 128 5.94 14.93 16.21
C LEU A 128 4.89 14.50 15.19
N ALA A 129 5.02 14.93 13.92
CA ALA A 129 4.09 14.57 12.85
C ALA A 129 3.97 13.05 12.68
N ARG A 130 5.11 12.34 12.59
CA ARG A 130 5.16 10.87 12.49
C ARG A 130 4.53 10.19 13.71
N SER A 131 4.74 10.73 14.91
CA SER A 131 4.16 10.18 16.13
C SER A 131 2.64 10.39 16.21
N VAL A 132 2.14 11.56 15.82
CA VAL A 132 0.69 11.82 15.71
C VAL A 132 0.05 10.89 14.70
N ILE A 133 0.65 10.73 13.52
CA ILE A 133 0.17 9.81 12.49
C ILE A 133 0.11 8.38 13.02
N ALA A 134 1.19 7.87 13.63
CA ALA A 134 1.25 6.52 14.17
C ALA A 134 0.28 6.28 15.34
N ALA A 135 -0.06 7.30 16.10
CA ALA A 135 -0.98 7.21 17.23
C ALA A 135 -2.46 7.33 16.82
N THR A 136 -2.74 7.82 15.61
CA THR A 136 -4.12 8.12 15.17
C THR A 136 -4.59 7.22 14.03
N LEU A 137 -3.91 7.21 12.88
CA LEU A 137 -4.39 6.52 11.67
C LEU A 137 -4.61 5.00 11.83
N PRO A 138 -3.77 4.24 12.56
CA PRO A 138 -3.99 2.81 12.76
C PRO A 138 -5.24 2.46 13.59
N TYR A 139 -5.84 3.45 14.27
CA TYR A 139 -6.94 3.24 15.22
C TYR A 139 -8.21 3.95 14.72
N PRO A 140 -9.23 3.23 14.20
CA PRO A 140 -10.41 3.83 13.58
C PRO A 140 -11.13 4.87 14.45
N SER A 141 -11.28 4.61 15.75
CA SER A 141 -11.91 5.54 16.69
C SER A 141 -11.12 6.83 16.86
N ARG A 142 -9.79 6.74 17.04
CA ARG A 142 -8.90 7.90 17.15
C ARG A 142 -8.84 8.67 15.83
N PHE A 143 -8.78 7.96 14.71
CA PHE A 143 -8.75 8.56 13.37
C PHE A 143 -10.06 9.32 13.10
N ARG A 144 -11.22 8.74 13.44
CA ARG A 144 -12.49 9.41 13.31
C ARG A 144 -12.59 10.67 14.17
N LEU A 145 -12.12 10.61 15.41
CA LEU A 145 -12.07 11.78 16.31
C LEU A 145 -11.14 12.88 15.72
N ALA A 146 -9.96 12.49 15.25
CA ALA A 146 -9.01 13.41 14.63
C ALA A 146 -9.60 14.10 13.38
N LEU A 147 -10.32 13.36 12.53
CA LEU A 147 -11.00 13.94 11.37
C LEU A 147 -12.15 14.86 11.76
N GLY A 148 -12.89 14.55 12.81
CA GLY A 148 -13.92 15.45 13.36
C GLY A 148 -13.32 16.78 13.83
N ALA A 149 -12.22 16.72 14.60
CA ALA A 149 -11.48 17.90 15.01
C ALA A 149 -10.89 18.67 13.82
N ALA A 150 -10.37 17.96 12.81
CA ALA A 150 -9.84 18.55 11.58
C ALA A 150 -10.93 19.28 10.79
N GLY A 151 -12.16 18.75 10.74
CA GLY A 151 -13.31 19.42 10.12
C GLY A 151 -13.60 20.77 10.74
N LEU A 152 -13.57 20.87 12.07
CA LEU A 152 -13.76 22.13 12.81
C LEU A 152 -12.59 23.11 12.59
N ALA A 153 -11.35 22.61 12.48
CA ALA A 153 -10.14 23.41 12.29
C ALA A 153 -9.86 23.77 10.81
N ARG A 154 -10.61 23.22 9.86
CA ARG A 154 -10.40 23.39 8.41
C ARG A 154 -10.31 24.85 7.96
N PRO A 155 -11.10 25.81 8.48
CA PRO A 155 -10.95 27.23 8.11
C PRO A 155 -9.56 27.81 8.40
N LEU A 156 -8.84 27.21 9.37
CA LEU A 156 -7.50 27.64 9.76
C LEU A 156 -6.38 27.02 8.87
N ALA A 157 -6.69 26.09 7.97
CA ALA A 157 -5.69 25.37 7.16
C ALA A 157 -4.79 26.34 6.37
N GLY A 158 -5.35 27.39 5.78
CA GLY A 158 -4.62 28.41 5.05
C GLY A 158 -3.61 29.16 5.90
N LEU A 159 -3.98 29.52 7.13
CA LEU A 159 -3.11 30.19 8.09
C LEU A 159 -1.99 29.23 8.56
N LEU A 160 -2.33 28.00 8.92
CA LEU A 160 -1.37 27.00 9.39
C LEU A 160 -0.33 26.66 8.33
N LYS A 161 -0.68 26.62 7.05
CA LYS A 161 0.28 26.40 5.96
C LYS A 161 1.32 27.51 5.78
N ARG A 162 1.00 28.75 6.22
CA ARG A 162 1.93 29.88 6.17
C ARG A 162 2.98 29.82 7.27
N VAL A 163 2.73 29.10 8.36
CA VAL A 163 3.66 28.92 9.46
C VAL A 163 4.50 27.67 9.20
N PRO A 164 5.82 27.76 8.97
CA PRO A 164 6.65 26.61 8.60
C PRO A 164 6.57 25.41 9.55
N PHE A 165 6.41 25.67 10.86
CA PHE A 165 6.27 24.63 11.88
C PHE A 165 4.93 23.90 11.79
N LEU A 166 3.84 24.57 11.37
CA LEU A 166 2.48 24.04 11.33
C LEU A 166 2.04 23.58 9.93
N ARG A 167 2.90 23.75 8.91
CA ARG A 167 2.57 23.46 7.51
C ARG A 167 2.04 22.04 7.29
N THR A 168 2.66 21.04 7.93
CA THR A 168 2.24 19.64 7.84
C THR A 168 0.82 19.45 8.39
N PHE A 169 0.48 20.09 9.50
CA PHE A 169 -0.88 20.06 10.06
C PHE A 169 -1.90 20.75 9.13
N GLY A 170 -1.51 21.88 8.50
CA GLY A 170 -2.35 22.52 7.48
C GLY A 170 -2.63 21.63 6.27
N VAL A 171 -1.65 20.84 5.82
CA VAL A 171 -1.84 19.81 4.77
C VAL A 171 -2.78 18.70 5.23
N MET A 172 -2.63 18.23 6.48
CA MET A 172 -3.54 17.23 7.05
C MET A 172 -5.00 17.71 7.07
N LEU A 173 -5.23 19.00 7.38
CA LEU A 173 -6.57 19.58 7.37
C LEU A 173 -7.18 19.63 5.96
N ASP A 174 -6.37 19.91 4.94
CA ASP A 174 -6.84 19.91 3.53
C ASP A 174 -7.22 18.51 3.05
N LEU A 175 -6.55 17.48 3.55
CA LEU A 175 -6.84 16.08 3.20
C LEU A 175 -8.05 15.52 3.94
N ALA A 176 -8.52 16.19 4.99
CA ALA A 176 -9.71 15.78 5.72
C ALA A 176 -10.95 15.92 4.82
N PRO A 177 -11.85 14.92 4.79
CA PRO A 177 -13.09 15.01 4.01
C PRO A 177 -13.97 16.14 4.52
N SER A 178 -14.79 16.71 3.63
CA SER A 178 -15.72 17.79 3.98
C SER A 178 -16.85 17.32 4.93
N ALA A 179 -17.20 16.04 4.84
CA ALA A 179 -18.17 15.39 5.73
C ALA A 179 -17.66 13.98 6.05
N LEU A 180 -17.77 13.58 7.30
CA LEU A 180 -17.48 12.20 7.69
C LEU A 180 -18.69 11.32 7.41
N PRO A 181 -18.49 10.15 6.78
CA PRO A 181 -19.55 9.15 6.66
C PRO A 181 -20.12 8.80 8.04
N ALA A 182 -21.40 8.40 8.09
CA ALA A 182 -21.97 7.88 9.33
C ALA A 182 -21.12 6.74 9.88
N ALA A 183 -21.08 6.57 11.19
CA ALA A 183 -20.37 5.45 11.84
C ALA A 183 -21.14 4.14 11.58
N ARG A 184 -21.21 3.75 10.31
CA ARG A 184 -21.78 2.49 9.81
C ARG A 184 -20.64 1.67 9.25
N GLY A 185 -20.84 0.39 9.11
CA GLY A 185 -19.87 -0.52 8.49
C GLY A 185 -19.98 -1.92 9.10
N ALA A 186 -19.25 -2.84 8.50
CA ALA A 186 -19.18 -4.22 8.92
C ALA A 186 -18.86 -4.35 10.42
N LYS A 187 -19.73 -5.00 11.16
CA LYS A 187 -19.52 -5.29 12.58
C LYS A 187 -18.95 -6.71 12.73
N PRO A 188 -18.22 -6.98 13.83
CA PRO A 188 -17.79 -8.34 14.14
C PRO A 188 -19.02 -9.30 14.16
N ALA A 189 -19.06 -10.21 13.21
CA ALA A 189 -20.11 -11.20 13.03
C ALA A 189 -19.73 -12.20 11.95
N VAL A 190 -20.46 -13.32 11.90
CA VAL A 190 -20.47 -14.23 10.77
C VAL A 190 -21.65 -13.85 9.87
N TYR A 191 -21.37 -13.50 8.62
CA TYR A 191 -22.34 -13.16 7.60
C TYR A 191 -22.57 -14.40 6.73
N ALA A 192 -23.71 -15.02 6.91
CA ALA A 192 -24.04 -16.28 6.25
C ALA A 192 -24.09 -16.14 4.72
N ALA A 193 -23.61 -17.16 4.03
CA ALA A 193 -23.76 -17.31 2.60
C ALA A 193 -25.23 -17.37 2.19
N LYS A 194 -25.57 -16.79 1.04
CA LYS A 194 -26.90 -16.97 0.43
C LYS A 194 -26.89 -18.29 -0.35
N GLY A 195 -27.80 -19.20 0.02
CA GLY A 195 -27.83 -20.56 -0.54
C GLY A 195 -26.86 -21.52 0.16
N THR A 196 -26.41 -22.54 -0.56
CA THR A 196 -25.46 -23.51 -0.01
C THR A 196 -24.07 -22.89 0.13
N PRO A 197 -23.49 -22.89 1.35
CA PRO A 197 -22.14 -22.37 1.55
C PRO A 197 -21.11 -23.22 0.77
N ARG A 198 -20.20 -22.56 0.07
CA ARG A 198 -19.12 -23.21 -0.70
C ARG A 198 -17.72 -22.84 -0.22
N ALA A 199 -17.62 -21.80 0.58
CA ALA A 199 -16.36 -21.33 1.16
C ALA A 199 -16.63 -20.46 2.37
N ARG A 200 -15.62 -20.30 3.24
CA ARG A 200 -15.64 -19.43 4.42
C ARG A 200 -14.38 -18.56 4.44
N VAL A 201 -14.56 -17.25 4.48
CA VAL A 201 -13.43 -16.30 4.43
C VAL A 201 -13.48 -15.29 5.57
N ALA A 202 -12.32 -14.87 6.06
CA ALA A 202 -12.25 -13.68 6.91
C ALA A 202 -12.17 -12.42 6.06
N LEU A 203 -12.77 -11.32 6.51
CA LEU A 203 -12.65 -10.01 5.88
C LEU A 203 -11.88 -9.07 6.79
N LEU A 204 -10.74 -8.55 6.34
CA LEU A 204 -10.07 -7.44 7.01
C LEU A 204 -10.86 -6.15 6.77
N THR A 205 -11.45 -5.59 7.83
CA THR A 205 -12.19 -4.32 7.75
C THR A 205 -11.25 -3.11 7.59
N GLY A 206 -10.01 -3.22 8.09
CA GLY A 206 -8.97 -2.21 7.98
C GLY A 206 -9.08 -1.08 9.01
N CYS A 207 -8.14 -0.13 8.95
CA CYS A 207 -8.09 1.00 9.89
C CYS A 207 -8.71 2.29 9.32
N ALA A 208 -8.33 2.69 8.10
CA ALA A 208 -8.81 3.92 7.48
C ALA A 208 -10.14 3.75 6.74
N GLN A 209 -10.37 2.58 6.14
CA GLN A 209 -11.52 2.30 5.29
C GLN A 209 -12.86 2.40 6.04
N PRO A 210 -13.03 1.85 7.27
CA PRO A 210 -14.29 2.00 8.02
C PRO A 210 -14.64 3.45 8.38
N VAL A 211 -13.63 4.32 8.37
CA VAL A 211 -13.79 5.74 8.70
C VAL A 211 -14.12 6.58 7.47
N LEU A 212 -13.43 6.31 6.35
CA LEU A 212 -13.51 7.11 5.13
C LEU A 212 -14.58 6.60 4.15
N ARG A 213 -14.69 5.28 3.99
CA ARG A 213 -15.53 4.61 2.99
C ARG A 213 -16.02 3.24 3.52
N PRO A 214 -16.88 3.23 4.58
CA PRO A 214 -17.41 1.99 5.17
C PRO A 214 -18.19 1.12 4.17
N GLU A 215 -18.79 1.73 3.16
CA GLU A 215 -19.57 1.08 2.09
C GLU A 215 -18.75 0.04 1.30
N ILE A 216 -17.41 0.15 1.26
CA ILE A 216 -16.56 -0.83 0.59
C ILE A 216 -16.65 -2.20 1.27
N ASN A 217 -16.60 -2.23 2.61
CA ASN A 217 -16.74 -3.48 3.36
C ASN A 217 -18.15 -4.06 3.22
N ASP A 218 -19.18 -3.20 3.27
CA ASP A 218 -20.58 -3.61 3.12
C ASP A 218 -20.81 -4.22 1.72
N ALA A 219 -20.28 -3.60 0.66
CA ALA A 219 -20.34 -4.12 -0.71
C ALA A 219 -19.60 -5.46 -0.84
N THR A 220 -18.44 -5.59 -0.18
CA THR A 220 -17.66 -6.84 -0.18
C THR A 220 -18.45 -7.97 0.45
N ILE A 221 -19.06 -7.73 1.62
CA ILE A 221 -19.88 -8.73 2.31
C ILE A 221 -21.08 -9.14 1.46
N ARG A 222 -21.83 -8.18 0.89
CA ARG A 222 -22.99 -8.48 0.05
C ARG A 222 -22.62 -9.29 -1.18
N LEU A 223 -21.55 -8.88 -1.86
CA LEU A 223 -21.08 -9.56 -3.07
C LEU A 223 -20.66 -11.00 -2.76
N LEU A 224 -19.80 -11.21 -1.75
CA LEU A 224 -19.30 -12.53 -1.40
C LEU A 224 -20.42 -13.45 -0.89
N THR A 225 -21.27 -12.96 0.03
CA THR A 225 -22.40 -13.76 0.53
C THR A 225 -23.39 -14.09 -0.58
N GLY A 226 -23.62 -13.16 -1.52
CA GLY A 226 -24.44 -13.38 -2.71
C GLY A 226 -23.89 -14.49 -3.63
N GLN A 227 -22.59 -14.75 -3.57
CA GLN A 227 -21.91 -15.80 -4.32
C GLN A 227 -21.73 -17.11 -3.52
N GLY A 228 -22.42 -17.29 -2.41
CA GLY A 228 -22.35 -18.48 -1.60
C GLY A 228 -21.09 -18.57 -0.71
N VAL A 229 -20.44 -17.46 -0.41
CA VAL A 229 -19.27 -17.41 0.48
C VAL A 229 -19.67 -16.83 1.83
N GLU A 230 -19.42 -17.59 2.90
CA GLU A 230 -19.59 -17.08 4.26
C GLU A 230 -18.47 -16.12 4.61
N VAL A 231 -18.82 -14.96 5.19
CA VAL A 231 -17.83 -13.91 5.52
C VAL A 231 -17.77 -13.69 7.02
N VAL A 232 -16.59 -13.90 7.59
CA VAL A 232 -16.31 -13.67 9.01
C VAL A 232 -15.63 -12.32 9.17
N VAL A 233 -16.24 -11.42 9.90
CA VAL A 233 -15.58 -10.22 10.43
C VAL A 233 -15.18 -10.52 11.87
N SER A 234 -13.88 -10.70 12.09
CA SER A 234 -13.37 -11.16 13.38
C SER A 234 -13.38 -10.02 14.41
N ALA A 235 -13.87 -10.32 15.62
CA ALA A 235 -13.74 -9.38 16.73
C ALA A 235 -12.26 -9.20 17.11
N GLY A 236 -11.84 -7.95 17.30
CA GLY A 236 -10.51 -7.63 17.77
C GLY A 236 -9.45 -7.48 16.69
N GLU A 237 -9.75 -7.69 15.40
CA GLU A 237 -8.78 -7.39 14.35
C GLU A 237 -8.37 -5.91 14.38
N GLY A 238 -7.14 -5.63 13.94
CA GLY A 238 -6.56 -4.30 13.96
C GLY A 238 -5.97 -3.86 12.63
N CYS A 239 -5.19 -2.79 12.69
CA CYS A 239 -4.41 -2.33 11.53
C CYS A 239 -3.43 -3.42 11.08
N CYS A 240 -3.24 -3.56 9.75
CA CYS A 240 -2.25 -4.49 9.18
C CYS A 240 -0.78 -4.13 9.49
N GLY A 241 -0.51 -2.97 10.09
CA GLY A 241 0.85 -2.51 10.40
C GLY A 241 1.55 -1.75 9.26
N ALA A 242 1.04 -1.76 8.03
CA ALA A 242 1.70 -1.15 6.86
C ALA A 242 2.12 0.31 7.07
N LEU A 243 1.26 1.13 7.69
CA LEU A 243 1.54 2.56 7.90
C LEU A 243 2.78 2.80 8.76
N VAL A 244 2.90 2.09 9.87
CA VAL A 244 4.03 2.23 10.80
C VAL A 244 5.28 1.54 10.25
N HIS A 245 5.13 0.43 9.51
CA HIS A 245 6.22 -0.25 8.81
C HIS A 245 6.90 0.68 7.80
N HIS A 246 6.13 1.33 6.95
CA HIS A 246 6.68 2.30 5.98
C HIS A 246 7.33 3.54 6.63
N MET A 247 7.08 3.79 7.91
CA MET A 247 7.79 4.80 8.69
C MET A 247 9.05 4.27 9.39
N GLY A 248 9.40 2.98 9.24
CA GLY A 248 10.54 2.32 9.88
C GLY A 248 10.28 1.87 11.32
N ARG A 249 9.04 1.91 11.78
CA ARG A 249 8.65 1.49 13.15
C ARG A 249 8.33 0.01 13.19
N ASP A 250 9.37 -0.81 12.93
CA ASP A 250 9.21 -2.25 12.74
C ASP A 250 8.55 -2.94 13.91
N GLU A 251 8.96 -2.66 15.16
CA GLU A 251 8.38 -3.35 16.32
C GLU A 251 6.86 -3.12 16.42
N GLN A 252 6.38 -1.90 16.12
CA GLN A 252 4.95 -1.62 16.09
C GLN A 252 4.24 -2.36 14.95
N ALA A 253 4.90 -2.51 13.80
CA ALA A 253 4.38 -3.27 12.67
C ALA A 253 4.30 -4.76 12.99
N LEU A 254 5.36 -5.33 13.57
CA LEU A 254 5.42 -6.74 13.98
C LEU A 254 4.39 -7.06 15.07
N GLN A 255 4.17 -6.17 16.04
CA GLN A 255 3.11 -6.32 17.05
C GLN A 255 1.71 -6.34 16.40
N ALA A 256 1.45 -5.45 15.43
CA ALA A 256 0.20 -5.45 14.70
C ALA A 256 0.01 -6.75 13.88
N ALA A 257 1.07 -7.25 13.27
CA ALA A 257 1.06 -8.51 12.53
C ALA A 257 0.76 -9.70 13.45
N ARG A 258 1.48 -9.84 14.58
CA ARG A 258 1.24 -10.92 15.57
C ARG A 258 -0.20 -10.90 16.06
N HIS A 259 -0.70 -9.72 16.40
CA HIS A 259 -2.08 -9.55 16.85
C HIS A 259 -3.11 -10.06 15.84
N ASN A 260 -3.01 -9.63 14.58
CA ASN A 260 -3.93 -10.06 13.53
C ASN A 260 -3.78 -11.56 13.21
N ILE A 261 -2.56 -12.10 13.23
CA ILE A 261 -2.30 -13.52 13.05
C ILE A 261 -3.07 -14.35 14.10
N ASP A 262 -2.98 -13.96 15.38
CA ASP A 262 -3.68 -14.67 16.45
C ASP A 262 -5.20 -14.60 16.28
N VAL A 263 -5.75 -13.43 15.89
CA VAL A 263 -7.19 -13.26 15.66
C VAL A 263 -7.68 -14.15 14.52
N TRP A 264 -7.00 -14.15 13.37
CA TRP A 264 -7.45 -14.94 12.21
C TRP A 264 -7.21 -16.45 12.39
N LEU A 265 -6.12 -16.84 13.04
CA LEU A 265 -5.88 -18.26 13.31
C LEU A 265 -6.86 -18.81 14.35
N LYS A 266 -7.34 -18.00 15.29
CA LYS A 266 -8.44 -18.38 16.17
C LYS A 266 -9.72 -18.62 15.36
N ALA A 267 -10.11 -17.70 14.49
CA ALA A 267 -11.27 -17.87 13.62
C ALA A 267 -11.13 -19.09 12.69
N ALA A 268 -9.91 -19.39 12.21
CA ALA A 268 -9.63 -20.57 11.39
C ALA A 268 -9.68 -21.88 12.18
N ALA A 269 -9.42 -21.87 13.48
CA ALA A 269 -9.48 -23.06 14.32
C ALA A 269 -10.92 -23.45 14.68
N GLU A 270 -11.87 -22.53 14.63
CA GLU A 270 -13.29 -22.78 14.92
C GLU A 270 -13.94 -23.61 13.81
N ASP A 271 -13.96 -23.10 12.55
CA ASP A 271 -14.66 -23.71 11.41
C ASP A 271 -13.85 -23.66 10.10
N GLY A 272 -12.54 -23.42 10.18
CA GLY A 272 -11.69 -23.24 9.01
C GLY A 272 -11.78 -21.84 8.36
N LEU A 273 -10.82 -21.53 7.52
CA LEU A 273 -10.83 -20.36 6.62
C LEU A 273 -10.15 -20.74 5.31
N ASP A 274 -10.81 -20.44 4.19
CA ASP A 274 -10.26 -20.64 2.86
C ASP A 274 -9.38 -19.46 2.41
N ALA A 275 -9.70 -18.24 2.87
CA ALA A 275 -8.91 -17.04 2.59
C ALA A 275 -9.14 -15.94 3.64
N ILE A 276 -8.22 -14.96 3.64
CA ILE A 276 -8.38 -13.68 4.32
C ILE A 276 -8.50 -12.61 3.23
N ILE A 277 -9.67 -12.03 3.11
CA ILE A 277 -10.02 -11.09 2.05
C ILE A 277 -9.60 -9.67 2.44
N ILE A 278 -8.91 -9.00 1.53
CA ILE A 278 -8.36 -7.66 1.73
C ILE A 278 -8.83 -6.77 0.58
N THR A 279 -9.41 -5.62 0.92
CA THR A 279 -9.92 -4.62 -0.04
C THR A 279 -9.01 -3.41 -0.19
N ALA A 280 -7.96 -3.30 0.60
CA ALA A 280 -6.96 -2.23 0.50
C ALA A 280 -5.62 -2.82 0.08
N SER A 281 -5.21 -2.58 -1.17
CA SER A 281 -4.03 -3.23 -1.78
C SER A 281 -2.72 -3.02 -0.99
N GLY A 282 -2.56 -1.87 -0.30
CA GLY A 282 -1.41 -1.64 0.58
C GLY A 282 -1.39 -2.60 1.77
N CYS A 283 -2.54 -2.85 2.39
CA CYS A 283 -2.67 -3.87 3.43
C CYS A 283 -2.38 -5.27 2.89
N GLY A 284 -2.90 -5.57 1.68
CA GLY A 284 -2.68 -6.87 1.03
C GLY A 284 -1.20 -7.17 0.79
N THR A 285 -0.43 -6.20 0.31
CA THR A 285 1.02 -6.37 0.14
C THR A 285 1.70 -6.70 1.47
N THR A 286 1.38 -5.96 2.54
CA THR A 286 2.00 -6.17 3.86
C THR A 286 1.59 -7.50 4.50
N ILE A 287 0.31 -7.89 4.42
CA ILE A 287 -0.14 -9.16 5.03
C ILE A 287 0.43 -10.37 4.27
N LYS A 288 0.53 -10.30 2.95
CA LYS A 288 1.23 -11.33 2.15
C LYS A 288 2.71 -11.43 2.48
N ASP A 289 3.29 -10.40 3.08
CA ASP A 289 4.68 -10.33 3.51
C ASP A 289 4.91 -10.68 5.00
N TYR A 290 3.87 -10.94 5.78
CA TYR A 290 4.00 -11.29 7.20
C TYR A 290 4.93 -12.48 7.43
N GLY A 291 4.92 -13.47 6.51
CA GLY A 291 5.82 -14.62 6.56
C GLY A 291 7.29 -14.21 6.52
N HIS A 292 7.65 -13.22 5.69
CA HIS A 292 9.00 -12.65 5.66
C HIS A 292 9.26 -11.76 6.90
N MET A 293 8.34 -10.86 7.24
CA MET A 293 8.49 -9.94 8.36
C MET A 293 8.77 -10.67 9.69
N LEU A 294 8.11 -11.81 9.91
CA LEU A 294 8.22 -12.61 11.15
C LEU A 294 9.08 -13.87 11.00
N ARG A 295 9.87 -14.01 9.90
CA ARG A 295 10.68 -15.21 9.61
C ARG A 295 11.69 -15.58 10.70
N LEU A 296 12.13 -14.60 11.48
CA LEU A 296 13.10 -14.78 12.57
C LEU A 296 12.41 -14.92 13.94
N ASP A 297 11.09 -14.84 14.01
CA ASP A 297 10.34 -15.02 15.26
C ASP A 297 9.94 -16.49 15.41
N PRO A 298 10.57 -17.26 16.32
CA PRO A 298 10.33 -18.70 16.44
C PRO A 298 8.89 -19.05 16.85
N ALA A 299 8.16 -18.10 17.46
CA ALA A 299 6.77 -18.30 17.90
C ALA A 299 5.76 -17.98 16.77
N TYR A 300 6.15 -17.21 15.78
CA TYR A 300 5.24 -16.69 14.75
C TYR A 300 5.62 -17.02 13.31
N ALA A 301 6.83 -17.46 13.00
CA ALA A 301 7.29 -17.71 11.62
C ALA A 301 6.32 -18.61 10.83
N GLU A 302 5.95 -19.74 11.38
CA GLU A 302 5.02 -20.70 10.76
C GLU A 302 3.58 -20.14 10.65
N LYS A 303 3.09 -19.51 11.70
CA LYS A 303 1.77 -18.86 11.75
C LYS A 303 1.67 -17.74 10.73
N ALA A 304 2.72 -16.90 10.62
CA ALA A 304 2.81 -15.81 9.67
C ALA A 304 2.82 -16.31 8.22
N ALA A 305 3.60 -17.34 7.92
CA ALA A 305 3.63 -17.97 6.60
C ALA A 305 2.24 -18.50 6.21
N ARG A 306 1.51 -19.14 7.15
CA ARG A 306 0.14 -19.62 6.94
C ARG A 306 -0.84 -18.48 6.64
N VAL A 307 -0.79 -17.39 7.43
CA VAL A 307 -1.64 -16.21 7.21
C VAL A 307 -1.32 -15.54 5.88
N SER A 308 -0.03 -15.39 5.53
CA SER A 308 0.38 -14.85 4.22
C SER A 308 -0.16 -15.67 3.05
N ALA A 309 -0.19 -16.99 3.16
CA ALA A 309 -0.75 -17.88 2.13
C ALA A 309 -2.28 -17.75 1.98
N LEU A 310 -3.00 -17.49 3.09
CA LEU A 310 -4.44 -17.26 3.10
C LEU A 310 -4.83 -15.87 2.58
N ALA A 311 -3.91 -14.88 2.60
CA ALA A 311 -4.19 -13.51 2.23
C ALA A 311 -4.48 -13.36 0.73
N LYS A 312 -5.64 -12.82 0.39
CA LYS A 312 -6.09 -12.58 -0.99
C LYS A 312 -6.66 -11.18 -1.14
N ASP A 313 -6.26 -10.47 -2.20
CA ASP A 313 -7.03 -9.30 -2.63
C ASP A 313 -8.45 -9.74 -3.02
N VAL A 314 -9.44 -8.91 -2.75
CA VAL A 314 -10.84 -9.23 -3.07
C VAL A 314 -11.03 -9.59 -4.56
N THR A 315 -10.32 -8.91 -5.45
CA THR A 315 -10.42 -9.19 -6.90
C THR A 315 -9.66 -10.46 -7.31
N GLU A 316 -8.57 -10.78 -6.61
CA GLU A 316 -7.86 -12.05 -6.77
C GLU A 316 -8.76 -13.22 -6.36
N TYR A 317 -9.44 -13.09 -5.22
CA TYR A 317 -10.38 -14.11 -4.76
C TYR A 317 -11.61 -14.23 -5.67
N LEU A 318 -12.26 -13.11 -6.03
CA LEU A 318 -13.41 -13.12 -6.92
C LEU A 318 -13.10 -13.74 -8.29
N ALA A 319 -11.88 -13.62 -8.78
CA ALA A 319 -11.46 -14.26 -10.04
C ALA A 319 -11.39 -15.78 -9.95
N THR A 320 -11.36 -16.37 -8.75
CA THR A 320 -11.46 -17.83 -8.54
C THR A 320 -12.90 -18.32 -8.50
N LEU A 321 -13.85 -17.39 -8.35
CA LEU A 321 -15.27 -17.71 -8.37
C LEU A 321 -15.77 -17.64 -9.81
N ASP A 322 -16.58 -18.58 -10.23
CA ASP A 322 -17.18 -18.55 -11.56
C ASP A 322 -18.38 -17.58 -11.61
N LEU A 323 -18.05 -16.28 -11.64
CA LEU A 323 -19.05 -15.22 -11.71
C LEU A 323 -19.71 -15.20 -13.10
N PRO A 324 -21.04 -15.16 -13.20
CA PRO A 324 -21.72 -15.11 -14.49
C PRO A 324 -21.44 -13.78 -15.20
N GLU A 325 -21.36 -13.83 -16.53
CA GLU A 325 -21.30 -12.61 -17.34
C GLU A 325 -22.58 -11.80 -17.21
N GLN A 326 -22.43 -10.49 -17.08
CA GLN A 326 -23.54 -9.55 -17.01
C GLN A 326 -23.76 -8.86 -18.36
N GLY A 327 -24.99 -8.47 -18.62
CA GLY A 327 -25.32 -7.66 -19.80
C GLY A 327 -24.53 -6.34 -19.83
N ALA A 328 -24.32 -5.82 -21.05
CA ALA A 328 -23.58 -4.57 -21.23
C ALA A 328 -24.20 -3.42 -20.42
N ARG A 329 -23.35 -2.72 -19.70
CA ARG A 329 -23.68 -1.48 -18.99
C ARG A 329 -23.05 -0.32 -19.75
N ASN A 330 -23.85 0.65 -20.16
CA ASN A 330 -23.35 1.83 -20.86
C ASN A 330 -22.64 2.77 -19.88
N LEU A 331 -21.54 2.29 -19.28
CA LEU A 331 -20.73 3.04 -18.34
C LEU A 331 -19.24 2.80 -18.63
N THR A 332 -18.54 3.90 -18.91
CA THR A 332 -17.10 3.89 -19.16
C THR A 332 -16.32 4.05 -17.87
N VAL A 333 -15.53 3.05 -17.53
CA VAL A 333 -14.72 2.99 -16.30
C VAL A 333 -13.25 3.19 -16.62
N ALA A 334 -12.60 4.23 -16.07
CA ALA A 334 -11.15 4.28 -16.04
C ALA A 334 -10.63 3.44 -14.88
N TYR A 335 -9.88 2.38 -15.17
CA TYR A 335 -9.30 1.56 -14.10
C TYR A 335 -7.93 2.09 -13.69
N HIS A 336 -7.81 2.58 -12.45
CA HIS A 336 -6.54 2.93 -11.85
C HIS A 336 -5.95 1.73 -11.12
N SER A 337 -4.91 1.12 -11.69
CA SER A 337 -4.14 0.06 -11.03
C SER A 337 -3.37 0.62 -9.84
N ALA A 338 -3.73 0.22 -8.62
CA ALA A 338 -2.97 0.60 -7.43
C ALA A 338 -1.56 -0.02 -7.47
N CYS A 339 -0.52 0.76 -7.18
CA CYS A 339 0.87 0.30 -7.30
C CYS A 339 1.17 -0.92 -6.42
N SER A 340 0.70 -0.95 -5.17
CA SER A 340 0.82 -2.10 -4.28
C SER A 340 0.11 -3.36 -4.80
N MET A 341 -0.97 -3.21 -5.55
CA MET A 341 -1.65 -4.34 -6.21
C MET A 341 -0.84 -4.85 -7.40
N GLN A 342 -0.51 -3.96 -8.37
CA GLN A 342 0.12 -4.40 -9.61
C GLN A 342 1.59 -4.78 -9.46
N HIS A 343 2.34 -4.12 -8.57
CA HIS A 343 3.76 -4.36 -8.39
C HIS A 343 4.06 -5.19 -7.13
N GLY A 344 3.41 -4.90 -6.00
CA GLY A 344 3.61 -5.63 -4.76
C GLY A 344 2.99 -7.03 -4.80
N GLN A 345 1.71 -7.12 -5.17
CA GLN A 345 0.98 -8.39 -5.22
C GLN A 345 0.98 -9.05 -6.61
N LYS A 346 1.46 -8.36 -7.66
CA LYS A 346 1.47 -8.80 -9.07
C LYS A 346 0.08 -9.13 -9.63
N ILE A 347 -0.97 -8.49 -9.12
CA ILE A 347 -2.34 -8.62 -9.59
C ILE A 347 -2.57 -7.53 -10.65
N THR A 348 -2.57 -7.90 -11.92
CA THR A 348 -2.60 -6.96 -13.05
C THR A 348 -3.85 -7.06 -13.92
N SER A 349 -4.41 -8.24 -14.10
CA SER A 349 -5.51 -8.53 -15.03
C SER A 349 -6.87 -8.75 -14.36
N ALA A 350 -6.90 -9.42 -13.21
CA ALA A 350 -8.13 -9.85 -12.53
C ALA A 350 -9.16 -8.73 -12.33
N PRO A 351 -8.81 -7.54 -11.76
CA PRO A 351 -9.80 -6.48 -11.56
C PRO A 351 -10.45 -5.99 -12.85
N LYS A 352 -9.64 -5.88 -13.92
CA LYS A 352 -10.11 -5.40 -15.24
C LYS A 352 -11.00 -6.43 -15.91
N GLN A 353 -10.64 -7.70 -15.82
CA GLN A 353 -11.44 -8.80 -16.38
C GLN A 353 -12.78 -8.91 -15.64
N LEU A 354 -12.79 -8.81 -14.32
CA LEU A 354 -14.01 -8.82 -13.52
C LEU A 354 -14.95 -7.65 -13.89
N LEU A 355 -14.41 -6.44 -14.05
CA LEU A 355 -15.21 -5.30 -14.49
C LEU A 355 -15.78 -5.49 -15.90
N LYS A 356 -15.00 -6.04 -16.84
CA LYS A 356 -15.47 -6.35 -18.20
C LYS A 356 -16.57 -7.42 -18.18
N ARG A 357 -16.39 -8.50 -17.43
CA ARG A 357 -17.42 -9.55 -17.23
C ARG A 357 -18.70 -8.99 -16.57
N ALA A 358 -18.55 -7.97 -15.71
CA ALA A 358 -19.65 -7.24 -15.10
C ALA A 358 -20.36 -6.26 -16.07
N GLY A 359 -19.96 -6.21 -17.34
CA GLY A 359 -20.58 -5.44 -18.41
C GLY A 359 -20.08 -3.99 -18.56
N PHE A 360 -19.01 -3.59 -17.88
CA PHE A 360 -18.44 -2.24 -17.96
C PHE A 360 -17.44 -2.09 -19.12
N SER A 361 -17.41 -0.89 -19.75
CA SER A 361 -16.38 -0.51 -20.72
C SER A 361 -15.12 -0.02 -19.97
N VAL A 362 -14.08 -0.85 -19.88
CA VAL A 362 -12.87 -0.56 -19.09
C VAL A 362 -11.79 0.08 -19.95
N ARG A 363 -11.32 1.26 -19.55
CA ARG A 363 -10.19 2.01 -20.14
C ARG A 363 -9.03 2.07 -19.18
N GLU A 364 -7.81 2.01 -19.69
CA GLU A 364 -6.57 2.12 -18.91
C GLU A 364 -5.91 3.47 -19.19
N PRO A 365 -5.64 4.28 -18.15
CA PRO A 365 -4.92 5.54 -18.30
C PRO A 365 -3.46 5.30 -18.73
N ALA A 366 -2.91 6.23 -19.50
CA ALA A 366 -1.47 6.26 -19.76
C ALA A 366 -0.67 6.26 -18.46
N GLU A 367 0.56 5.72 -18.49
CA GLU A 367 1.44 5.60 -17.32
C GLU A 367 0.78 4.90 -16.13
N GLY A 368 0.02 3.83 -16.42
CA GLY A 368 -0.67 3.03 -15.39
C GLY A 368 0.26 2.53 -14.27
N HIS A 369 1.55 2.31 -14.58
CA HIS A 369 2.58 1.86 -13.65
C HIS A 369 3.00 2.91 -12.61
N LEU A 370 2.81 4.22 -12.86
CA LEU A 370 3.20 5.26 -11.91
C LEU A 370 2.21 5.38 -10.75
N CYS A 371 2.74 5.60 -9.55
CA CYS A 371 1.96 5.84 -8.34
C CYS A 371 1.11 7.12 -8.44
N CYS A 372 -0.05 7.14 -7.79
CA CYS A 372 -0.90 8.34 -7.67
C CYS A 372 -0.38 9.37 -6.65
N GLY A 373 0.68 9.05 -5.92
CA GLY A 373 1.26 9.91 -4.89
C GLY A 373 0.67 9.73 -3.48
N SER A 374 -0.29 8.83 -3.26
CA SER A 374 -0.88 8.57 -1.93
C SER A 374 0.10 7.89 -0.97
N ALA A 375 0.52 6.66 -1.30
CA ALA A 375 1.48 5.82 -0.58
C ALA A 375 1.37 5.88 0.96
N GLY A 376 0.20 5.58 1.48
CA GLY A 376 -0.09 5.58 2.91
C GLY A 376 -0.01 6.97 3.54
N THR A 377 1.09 7.26 4.23
CA THR A 377 1.34 8.55 4.89
C THR A 377 2.16 9.53 4.05
N TYR A 378 2.58 9.12 2.85
CA TYR A 378 3.51 9.88 2.00
C TYR A 378 2.95 11.24 1.58
N ASN A 379 1.67 11.31 1.22
CA ASN A 379 1.02 12.56 0.83
C ASN A 379 0.98 13.61 1.95
N ILE A 380 1.10 13.19 3.21
CA ILE A 380 1.22 14.06 4.37
C ILE A 380 2.68 14.47 4.59
N LEU A 381 3.61 13.53 4.48
CA LEU A 381 5.03 13.73 4.79
C LEU A 381 5.83 14.33 3.62
N GLN A 382 5.40 14.10 2.36
CA GLN A 382 6.02 14.58 1.13
C GLN A 382 4.98 15.25 0.21
N PRO A 383 4.28 16.30 0.66
CA PRO A 383 3.10 16.86 -0.03
C PRO A 383 3.40 17.42 -1.41
N GLU A 384 4.60 17.96 -1.63
CA GLU A 384 4.99 18.60 -2.91
C GLU A 384 5.15 17.54 -4.02
N ILE A 385 5.85 16.45 -3.73
CA ILE A 385 6.07 15.37 -4.69
C ILE A 385 4.73 14.66 -4.94
N SER A 386 3.99 14.40 -3.89
CA SER A 386 2.65 13.80 -3.94
C SER A 386 1.69 14.61 -4.82
N ALA A 387 1.67 15.93 -4.70
CA ALA A 387 0.82 16.82 -5.51
C ALA A 387 1.17 16.75 -7.01
N LYS A 388 2.47 16.74 -7.35
CA LYS A 388 2.93 16.59 -8.75
C LYS A 388 2.50 15.25 -9.35
N LEU A 389 2.65 14.16 -8.59
CA LEU A 389 2.23 12.81 -9.01
C LEU A 389 0.70 12.72 -9.17
N LYS A 390 -0.05 13.28 -8.23
CA LYS A 390 -1.51 13.36 -8.31
C LYS A 390 -1.96 14.08 -9.57
N ALA A 391 -1.46 15.29 -9.82
CA ALA A 391 -1.83 16.08 -10.99
C ALA A 391 -1.55 15.35 -12.31
N ARG A 392 -0.39 14.65 -12.41
CA ARG A 392 -0.06 13.82 -13.57
C ARG A 392 -1.01 12.64 -13.75
N LYS A 393 -1.33 11.94 -12.66
CA LYS A 393 -2.24 10.80 -12.68
C LYS A 393 -3.66 11.20 -13.05
N VAL A 394 -4.18 12.25 -12.46
CA VAL A 394 -5.53 12.77 -12.76
C VAL A 394 -5.65 13.16 -14.23
N ARG A 395 -4.71 13.92 -14.77
CA ARG A 395 -4.67 14.28 -16.19
C ARG A 395 -4.71 13.05 -17.12
N ASN A 396 -3.92 12.01 -16.81
CA ASN A 396 -3.91 10.77 -17.61
C ASN A 396 -5.24 10.00 -17.50
N ILE A 397 -5.90 10.03 -16.35
CA ILE A 397 -7.23 9.43 -16.15
C ILE A 397 -8.27 10.20 -16.95
N GLU A 398 -8.34 11.52 -16.83
CA GLU A 398 -9.32 12.38 -17.52
C GLU A 398 -9.17 12.32 -19.05
N ALA A 399 -7.96 12.13 -19.57
CA ALA A 399 -7.69 11.92 -20.99
C ALA A 399 -8.42 10.68 -21.56
N THR A 400 -8.77 9.71 -20.73
CA THR A 400 -9.58 8.55 -21.14
C THR A 400 -11.09 8.84 -21.22
N LYS A 401 -11.53 10.04 -20.80
CA LYS A 401 -12.93 10.48 -20.77
C LYS A 401 -13.85 9.44 -20.09
N PRO A 402 -13.61 9.09 -18.84
CA PRO A 402 -14.44 8.11 -18.15
C PRO A 402 -15.63 8.78 -17.49
N GLU A 403 -16.68 8.01 -17.23
CA GLU A 403 -17.82 8.42 -16.40
C GLU A 403 -17.57 8.12 -14.92
N VAL A 404 -16.71 7.11 -14.64
CA VAL A 404 -16.31 6.73 -13.28
C VAL A 404 -14.89 6.19 -13.25
N ILE A 405 -14.20 6.38 -12.14
CA ILE A 405 -12.88 5.81 -11.88
C ILE A 405 -13.03 4.63 -10.93
N ALA A 406 -12.40 3.50 -11.22
CA ALA A 406 -12.35 2.35 -10.35
C ALA A 406 -10.93 2.07 -9.86
N THR A 407 -10.76 1.70 -8.59
CA THR A 407 -9.48 1.25 -8.03
C THR A 407 -9.69 0.36 -6.81
N GLY A 408 -8.70 -0.46 -6.45
CA GLY A 408 -8.72 -1.38 -5.30
C GLY A 408 -7.95 -0.87 -4.08
N ASN A 409 -7.94 0.46 -3.81
CA ASN A 409 -7.20 0.98 -2.66
C ASN A 409 -7.76 2.31 -2.15
N ILE A 410 -8.17 2.33 -0.88
CA ILE A 410 -8.73 3.53 -0.22
C ILE A 410 -7.79 4.75 -0.28
N GLY A 411 -6.48 4.55 -0.17
CA GLY A 411 -5.51 5.63 -0.30
C GLY A 411 -5.52 6.27 -1.70
N CYS A 412 -5.63 5.46 -2.77
CA CYS A 412 -5.75 5.96 -4.13
C CYS A 412 -7.10 6.68 -4.35
N ILE A 413 -8.20 6.13 -3.79
CA ILE A 413 -9.53 6.77 -3.85
C ILE A 413 -9.44 8.18 -3.27
N THR A 414 -8.95 8.32 -2.03
CA THR A 414 -8.84 9.62 -1.35
C THR A 414 -7.94 10.60 -2.09
N GLN A 415 -6.79 10.12 -2.59
CA GLN A 415 -5.80 10.95 -3.27
C GLN A 415 -6.33 11.48 -4.61
N ILE A 416 -6.89 10.62 -5.44
CA ILE A 416 -7.36 10.98 -6.78
C ILE A 416 -8.62 11.84 -6.69
N ALA A 417 -9.56 11.52 -5.80
CA ALA A 417 -10.78 12.29 -5.58
C ALA A 417 -10.53 13.75 -5.20
N SER A 418 -9.38 14.05 -4.58
CA SER A 418 -9.00 15.44 -4.27
C SER A 418 -8.47 16.23 -5.48
N GLY A 419 -8.50 15.66 -6.69
CA GLY A 419 -7.94 16.27 -7.90
C GLY A 419 -8.85 16.22 -9.12
N THR A 420 -10.03 15.61 -9.03
CA THR A 420 -11.00 15.51 -10.13
C THR A 420 -12.42 15.48 -9.59
N GLU A 421 -13.37 15.89 -10.41
CA GLU A 421 -14.82 15.82 -10.13
C GLU A 421 -15.44 14.48 -10.59
N ILE A 422 -14.67 13.65 -11.33
CA ILE A 422 -15.18 12.35 -11.80
C ILE A 422 -15.35 11.44 -10.58
N PRO A 423 -16.51 10.78 -10.42
CA PRO A 423 -16.75 9.86 -9.32
C PRO A 423 -15.68 8.76 -9.26
N ILE A 424 -15.18 8.48 -8.07
CA ILE A 424 -14.22 7.39 -7.84
C ILE A 424 -14.76 6.38 -6.85
N LEU A 425 -14.76 5.12 -7.24
CA LEU A 425 -15.33 4.01 -6.48
C LEU A 425 -14.29 2.89 -6.30
N HIS A 426 -14.51 2.09 -5.29
CA HIS A 426 -13.79 0.84 -5.17
C HIS A 426 -14.31 -0.15 -6.20
N THR A 427 -13.41 -0.97 -6.76
CA THR A 427 -13.77 -2.00 -7.75
C THR A 427 -14.91 -2.88 -7.26
N VAL A 428 -14.91 -3.26 -5.97
CA VAL A 428 -15.94 -4.11 -5.38
C VAL A 428 -17.33 -3.45 -5.34
N GLU A 429 -17.41 -2.11 -5.23
CA GLU A 429 -18.70 -1.41 -5.23
C GLU A 429 -19.38 -1.50 -6.60
N LEU A 430 -18.60 -1.39 -7.68
CA LEU A 430 -19.10 -1.58 -9.05
C LEU A 430 -19.50 -3.04 -9.30
N LEU A 431 -18.72 -3.99 -8.79
CA LEU A 431 -19.03 -5.42 -8.92
C LEU A 431 -20.28 -5.78 -8.10
N ASP A 432 -20.40 -5.32 -6.86
CA ASP A 432 -21.60 -5.54 -6.04
C ASP A 432 -22.86 -5.03 -6.76
N TRP A 433 -22.82 -3.81 -7.30
CA TRP A 433 -23.92 -3.27 -8.09
C TRP A 433 -24.22 -4.11 -9.34
N ALA A 434 -23.21 -4.57 -10.04
CA ALA A 434 -23.40 -5.40 -11.24
C ALA A 434 -24.07 -6.73 -10.92
N TYR A 435 -23.82 -7.29 -9.75
CA TYR A 435 -24.36 -8.58 -9.30
C TYR A 435 -25.57 -8.45 -8.36
N GLY A 436 -26.31 -7.34 -8.45
CA GLY A 436 -27.61 -7.17 -7.79
C GLY A 436 -27.58 -6.38 -6.48
N GLY A 437 -26.44 -5.83 -6.10
CA GLY A 437 -26.33 -4.86 -5.01
C GLY A 437 -26.87 -3.48 -5.37
N PRO A 438 -26.92 -2.55 -4.41
CA PRO A 438 -27.41 -1.19 -4.64
C PRO A 438 -26.46 -0.42 -5.58
N LYS A 439 -27.04 0.52 -6.36
CA LYS A 439 -26.23 1.46 -7.15
C LYS A 439 -25.36 2.29 -6.19
N PRO A 440 -24.03 2.40 -6.43
CA PRO A 440 -23.17 3.22 -5.59
C PRO A 440 -23.57 4.68 -5.55
N ALA A 441 -23.39 5.32 -4.41
CA ALA A 441 -23.62 6.75 -4.29
C ALA A 441 -22.63 7.52 -5.18
N GLY A 442 -23.13 8.50 -5.92
CA GLY A 442 -22.32 9.33 -6.83
C GLY A 442 -22.32 8.88 -8.30
N LEU A 443 -23.00 7.78 -8.65
CA LEU A 443 -23.27 7.38 -10.04
C LEU A 443 -24.65 7.81 -10.52
#